data_58128befed084a1f5e71c358adcef53a
#
_entry.id   58128befed084a1f5e71c358adcef53a
#
_cell.length_a   1.000
_cell.length_b   1.000
_cell.length_c   1.000
_cell.angle_alpha   90.00
_cell.angle_beta   90.00
_cell.angle_gamma   90.00
#
_symmetry.space_group_name_H-M   'P 1'
#
loop_
_entity.id
_entity.type
_entity.pdbx_description
1 polymer ?
#
loop_
_entity_poly.entity_id
_entity_poly.type
_entity_poly.pdbx_seq_one_letter_code
_entity_poly.pdbx_strand_id
1 'polypeptide(L)'
;MIILLKNIQTSYIYKQIMKKTPLFILIFSLIFIISCNKNSYKSGKNISQATGWKINSSDGGFKLNSKYKGQINAPGMIFIQGGTFVKGNTKDNVMHDWNNTPTQQYVRSFFLDETEVTNAMYVEYLFWLKNMYGNDNDLVEIYKSALPDTLVWRNPLGFNEDMVNNYLRHPAFQNHPVVGVSWKQATNYAKWRTQRVNVRILAEKGYLNRDSVLNPNSKLNFNTNRYLLDPENSLGDNIEELIGEKAKTESDGFDFAGIEDGILLPAYRLPTETEWEYAALGMDEMRNANLYRGKKKFPWEGEYTRSQRKKTLGDQLANYKLGKGDYGGIAGWSETGSGITTSVRSYPPNSFGLFGMGGNVAEWVADVYRPIIDEDANDFNYYRGNLYTKPVIDESGKVTAVTKENLSDQFERLPNGRINFKNLPGELIEVNLDSIDLIRTNYSKSDNRDFRDGDSESSRFFYLGQDQNEQMYNAPSDNQSDPSNFRSSLISNDSRVYKGGSWLDRSYYLDPAQRRFFPEYMTTNYIGFRCAMSYLGESRNISKPKKR
;
A
#
# COMPACT_ATOMS: atom_id res chain seq x y z
N MET A 1 76.89 -43.00 -44.77
CA MET A 1 77.40 -42.28 -43.59
C MET A 1 76.87 -40.82 -43.51
N ILE A 2 76.66 -40.12 -44.63
CA ILE A 2 76.20 -38.70 -44.67
C ILE A 2 74.70 -38.53 -44.33
N ILE A 3 73.81 -39.49 -44.66
CA ILE A 3 72.36 -39.45 -44.42
C ILE A 3 72.02 -39.67 -42.91
N LEU A 4 72.80 -40.47 -42.20
CA LEU A 4 72.64 -40.72 -40.76
C LEU A 4 72.99 -39.49 -39.89
N LEU A 5 74.02 -38.72 -40.29
CA LEU A 5 74.42 -37.50 -39.56
C LEU A 5 73.39 -36.35 -39.74
N LYS A 6 72.72 -36.26 -40.86
CA LYS A 6 71.64 -35.26 -41.09
C LYS A 6 70.42 -35.50 -40.22
N ASN A 7 70.01 -36.75 -40.01
CA ASN A 7 68.86 -37.12 -39.18
C ASN A 7 69.15 -36.92 -37.66
N ILE A 8 70.39 -37.08 -37.24
CA ILE A 8 70.76 -36.85 -35.83
C ILE A 8 70.80 -35.35 -35.53
N GLN A 9 71.27 -34.54 -36.47
CA GLN A 9 71.31 -33.09 -36.29
C GLN A 9 69.90 -32.44 -36.29
N THR A 10 68.96 -32.90 -37.13
CA THR A 10 67.60 -32.45 -37.12
C THR A 10 66.81 -32.90 -35.88
N SER A 11 67.09 -34.10 -35.38
CA SER A 11 66.49 -34.60 -34.11
C SER A 11 66.93 -33.81 -32.90
N TYR A 12 68.19 -33.41 -32.90
CA TYR A 12 68.76 -32.62 -31.79
C TYR A 12 68.25 -31.18 -31.77
N ILE A 13 68.10 -30.55 -32.91
CA ILE A 13 67.52 -29.22 -33.09
C ILE A 13 66.01 -29.26 -32.72
N TYR A 14 65.29 -30.29 -33.09
CA TYR A 14 63.84 -30.47 -32.73
C TYR A 14 63.69 -30.67 -31.20
N LYS A 15 64.54 -31.42 -30.57
CA LYS A 15 64.57 -31.61 -29.12
C LYS A 15 64.91 -30.33 -28.34
N GLN A 16 65.76 -29.49 -28.86
CA GLN A 16 66.11 -28.21 -28.25
C GLN A 16 65.01 -27.16 -28.42
N ILE A 17 64.28 -27.16 -29.55
CA ILE A 17 63.15 -26.30 -29.83
C ILE A 17 61.97 -26.71 -28.92
N MET A 18 61.71 -28.01 -28.81
CA MET A 18 60.62 -28.52 -27.93
C MET A 18 60.86 -28.27 -26.43
N LYS A 19 62.10 -28.15 -26.00
CA LYS A 19 62.41 -27.79 -24.60
C LYS A 19 62.23 -26.29 -24.29
N LYS A 20 62.27 -25.42 -25.30
CA LYS A 20 62.12 -23.96 -25.15
C LYS A 20 60.71 -23.45 -25.47
N THR A 21 59.88 -24.25 -26.15
CA THR A 21 58.49 -23.89 -26.52
C THR A 21 57.60 -23.63 -25.28
N PRO A 22 57.62 -24.43 -24.20
CA PRO A 22 56.80 -24.12 -23.05
C PRO A 22 57.21 -22.82 -22.35
N LEU A 23 58.51 -22.47 -22.39
CA LEU A 23 59.01 -21.20 -21.85
C LEU A 23 58.56 -20.01 -22.69
N PHE A 24 58.50 -20.12 -24.02
CA PHE A 24 58.02 -19.08 -24.94
C PHE A 24 56.52 -18.90 -24.82
N ILE A 25 55.73 -19.99 -24.68
CA ILE A 25 54.30 -19.94 -24.47
C ILE A 25 53.98 -19.32 -23.10
N LEU A 26 54.78 -19.62 -22.07
CA LEU A 26 54.62 -19.04 -20.74
C LEU A 26 54.91 -17.54 -20.72
N ILE A 27 56.00 -17.10 -21.42
CA ILE A 27 56.32 -15.67 -21.55
C ILE A 27 55.30 -14.94 -22.40
N PHE A 28 54.76 -15.55 -23.46
CA PHE A 28 53.69 -14.95 -24.29
C PHE A 28 52.37 -14.87 -23.52
N SER A 29 52.02 -15.86 -22.71
CA SER A 29 50.85 -15.81 -21.84
C SER A 29 51.00 -14.78 -20.71
N LEU A 30 52.18 -14.59 -20.14
CA LEU A 30 52.45 -13.54 -19.17
C LEU A 30 52.35 -12.13 -19.77
N ILE A 31 52.78 -11.93 -21.02
CA ILE A 31 52.64 -10.64 -21.71
C ILE A 31 51.15 -10.33 -22.00
N PHE A 32 50.32 -11.33 -22.31
CA PHE A 32 48.88 -11.13 -22.47
C PHE A 32 48.15 -10.80 -21.14
N ILE A 33 48.65 -11.33 -20.03
CA ILE A 33 48.08 -11.01 -18.71
C ILE A 33 48.46 -9.59 -18.26
N ILE A 34 49.61 -9.10 -18.65
CA ILE A 34 50.09 -7.73 -18.31
C ILE A 34 49.51 -6.67 -19.25
N SER A 35 49.10 -7.04 -20.49
CA SER A 35 48.53 -6.10 -21.47
C SER A 35 47.06 -5.73 -21.22
N CYS A 36 46.34 -6.44 -20.37
CA CYS A 36 44.94 -6.15 -20.11
C CYS A 36 44.68 -5.13 -19.00
N ASN A 37 45.69 -4.46 -18.43
CA ASN A 37 45.44 -3.68 -17.22
C ASN A 37 46.05 -2.26 -17.15
N LYS A 38 46.31 -1.62 -18.27
CA LYS A 38 46.91 -0.27 -18.21
C LYS A 38 46.01 0.92 -18.54
N ASN A 39 44.76 0.71 -18.94
CA ASN A 39 43.83 1.83 -19.22
C ASN A 39 42.41 1.61 -18.71
N SER A 40 42.15 0.71 -17.79
CA SER A 40 40.86 0.76 -17.12
C SER A 40 40.94 1.78 -15.99
N TYR A 41 40.19 2.84 -16.08
CA TYR A 41 39.85 3.68 -14.93
C TYR A 41 39.55 2.75 -13.74
N LYS A 42 40.36 2.84 -12.67
CA LYS A 42 40.07 2.09 -11.46
C LYS A 42 38.76 2.59 -10.92
N SER A 43 37.68 1.86 -11.17
CA SER A 43 36.39 2.08 -10.51
C SER A 43 36.55 1.72 -9.04
N GLY A 44 37.00 2.66 -8.23
CA GLY A 44 36.98 2.54 -6.78
C GLY A 44 35.57 2.74 -6.26
N LYS A 45 35.23 2.16 -5.11
CA LYS A 45 33.93 2.33 -4.45
C LYS A 45 33.52 3.81 -4.25
N ASN A 46 34.45 4.74 -4.34
CA ASN A 46 34.27 6.17 -4.11
C ASN A 46 34.59 7.00 -5.36
N ILE A 47 34.47 6.44 -6.56
CA ILE A 47 34.67 7.15 -7.82
C ILE A 47 33.43 6.99 -8.66
N SER A 48 32.90 8.08 -9.17
CA SER A 48 31.77 8.07 -10.11
C SER A 48 32.16 7.33 -11.39
N GLN A 49 31.38 6.35 -11.78
CA GLN A 49 31.57 5.63 -13.04
C GLN A 49 31.17 6.49 -14.25
N ALA A 50 30.38 7.51 -14.05
CA ALA A 50 29.92 8.40 -15.11
C ALA A 50 30.94 9.50 -15.41
N THR A 51 31.56 10.08 -14.38
CA THR A 51 32.40 11.28 -14.52
C THR A 51 33.84 11.08 -14.11
N GLY A 52 34.18 9.99 -13.39
CA GLY A 52 35.51 9.76 -12.84
C GLY A 52 35.86 10.60 -11.61
N TRP A 53 34.94 11.44 -11.13
CA TRP A 53 35.17 12.25 -9.93
C TRP A 53 34.97 11.44 -8.66
N LYS A 54 35.63 11.87 -7.58
CA LYS A 54 35.43 11.28 -6.26
C LYS A 54 34.00 11.57 -5.77
N ILE A 55 33.33 10.54 -5.24
CA ILE A 55 32.04 10.64 -4.55
C ILE A 55 32.27 10.45 -3.04
N ASN A 56 31.38 11.02 -2.22
CA ASN A 56 31.48 10.97 -0.75
C ASN A 56 32.85 11.50 -0.23
N SER A 57 33.39 12.51 -0.87
CA SER A 57 34.65 13.15 -0.47
C SER A 57 34.37 14.34 0.44
N SER A 58 35.27 14.59 1.40
CA SER A 58 35.26 15.81 2.23
C SER A 58 35.53 17.08 1.42
N ASP A 59 36.20 16.96 0.27
CA ASP A 59 36.56 18.09 -0.60
C ASP A 59 35.44 18.55 -1.54
N GLY A 60 34.20 18.19 -1.21
CA GLY A 60 33.06 18.37 -2.09
C GLY A 60 32.87 17.18 -3.04
N GLY A 61 31.71 17.01 -3.55
CA GLY A 61 31.39 15.91 -4.44
C GLY A 61 30.01 15.34 -4.18
N PHE A 62 29.54 14.54 -5.13
CA PHE A 62 28.26 13.90 -5.03
C PHE A 62 28.19 12.94 -3.83
N LYS A 63 27.21 13.15 -2.94
CA LYS A 63 26.97 12.27 -1.78
C LYS A 63 26.07 11.12 -2.20
N LEU A 64 26.48 9.91 -1.95
CA LEU A 64 25.70 8.69 -2.19
C LEU A 64 25.77 7.79 -0.96
N ASN A 65 24.64 7.34 -0.45
CA ASN A 65 24.59 6.38 0.64
C ASN A 65 24.98 4.97 0.16
N SER A 66 26.29 4.68 0.20
CA SER A 66 26.83 3.35 -0.13
C SER A 66 26.62 2.30 0.99
N LYS A 67 26.11 2.72 2.15
CA LYS A 67 25.87 1.87 3.33
C LYS A 67 24.40 1.50 3.52
N TYR A 68 23.53 1.87 2.59
CA TYR A 68 22.13 1.49 2.65
C TYR A 68 21.97 -0.03 2.67
N LYS A 69 21.29 -0.56 3.68
CA LYS A 69 21.11 -2.01 3.88
C LYS A 69 19.76 -2.53 3.42
N GLY A 70 18.85 -1.64 3.08
CA GLY A 70 17.48 -1.97 2.74
C GLY A 70 16.47 -1.22 3.61
N GLN A 71 15.21 -1.27 3.21
CA GLN A 71 14.11 -0.70 3.95
C GLN A 71 13.93 -1.43 5.27
N ILE A 72 13.80 -0.69 6.37
CA ILE A 72 13.50 -1.27 7.69
C ILE A 72 12.03 -1.74 7.72
N ASN A 73 11.76 -2.78 8.50
CA ASN A 73 10.39 -3.23 8.70
C ASN A 73 9.59 -2.16 9.46
N ALA A 74 8.44 -1.83 8.91
CA ALA A 74 7.52 -0.91 9.55
C ALA A 74 6.80 -1.59 10.73
N PRO A 75 6.49 -0.85 11.81
CA PRO A 75 5.77 -1.41 12.95
C PRO A 75 4.46 -2.08 12.54
N GLY A 76 4.22 -3.30 13.04
CA GLY A 76 2.99 -4.06 12.81
C GLY A 76 2.80 -4.64 11.42
N MET A 77 3.80 -4.52 10.53
CA MET A 77 3.71 -4.99 9.15
C MET A 77 4.54 -6.24 8.89
N ILE A 78 4.04 -7.08 7.97
CA ILE A 78 4.71 -8.25 7.44
C ILE A 78 5.15 -7.96 6.00
N PHE A 79 6.36 -8.37 5.65
CA PHE A 79 6.86 -8.32 4.28
C PHE A 79 6.20 -9.40 3.43
N ILE A 80 5.60 -9.01 2.32
CA ILE A 80 5.00 -9.88 1.32
C ILE A 80 5.86 -9.85 0.07
N GLN A 81 6.44 -10.99 -0.26
CA GLN A 81 7.20 -11.13 -1.49
C GLN A 81 6.25 -11.10 -2.68
N GLY A 82 6.52 -10.21 -3.63
CA GLY A 82 5.72 -10.07 -4.85
C GLY A 82 5.84 -11.28 -5.78
N GLY A 83 4.90 -11.38 -6.68
CA GLY A 83 4.85 -12.46 -7.67
C GLY A 83 3.70 -12.28 -8.65
N THR A 84 3.58 -13.25 -9.54
CA THR A 84 2.48 -13.32 -10.51
C THR A 84 1.39 -14.26 -10.00
N PHE A 85 0.13 -13.85 -10.12
CA PHE A 85 -1.01 -14.68 -9.76
C PHE A 85 -2.20 -14.39 -10.69
N VAL A 86 -3.22 -15.23 -10.62
CA VAL A 86 -4.50 -14.96 -11.28
C VAL A 86 -5.43 -14.31 -10.28
N LYS A 87 -5.72 -13.03 -10.51
CA LYS A 87 -6.76 -12.27 -9.82
C LYS A 87 -8.11 -12.66 -10.38
N GLY A 88 -9.14 -12.61 -9.56
CA GLY A 88 -10.51 -12.78 -10.02
C GLY A 88 -11.10 -14.16 -9.71
N ASN A 89 -12.38 -14.31 -10.04
CA ASN A 89 -13.17 -15.48 -9.69
C ASN A 89 -13.10 -16.54 -10.78
N THR A 90 -12.48 -17.68 -10.47
CA THR A 90 -12.29 -18.80 -11.39
C THR A 90 -13.12 -20.03 -11.04
N LYS A 91 -13.67 -20.08 -9.82
CA LYS A 91 -14.42 -21.23 -9.31
C LYS A 91 -15.74 -20.81 -8.69
N ASP A 92 -16.74 -21.66 -8.86
CA ASP A 92 -18.02 -21.60 -8.14
C ASP A 92 -18.77 -20.27 -8.24
N ASN A 93 -18.51 -19.46 -9.26
CA ASN A 93 -19.30 -18.27 -9.52
C ASN A 93 -20.59 -18.63 -10.25
N VAL A 94 -21.61 -18.98 -9.48
CA VAL A 94 -22.92 -19.37 -10.02
C VAL A 94 -23.63 -18.20 -10.71
N MET A 95 -23.29 -16.98 -10.31
CA MET A 95 -23.96 -15.76 -10.82
C MET A 95 -23.38 -15.26 -12.13
N HIS A 96 -22.14 -15.57 -12.46
CA HIS A 96 -21.44 -15.08 -13.66
C HIS A 96 -21.58 -13.57 -13.87
N ASP A 97 -21.37 -12.80 -12.82
CA ASP A 97 -21.64 -11.37 -12.81
C ASP A 97 -20.58 -10.49 -13.47
N TRP A 98 -19.55 -11.07 -14.09
CA TRP A 98 -18.48 -10.41 -14.85
C TRP A 98 -17.72 -9.31 -14.09
N ASN A 99 -18.01 -9.14 -12.82
CA ASN A 99 -17.41 -8.07 -12.01
C ASN A 99 -16.00 -8.40 -11.53
N ASN A 100 -15.53 -9.61 -11.78
CA ASN A 100 -14.23 -10.09 -11.36
C ASN A 100 -13.69 -11.19 -12.29
N THR A 101 -13.56 -10.87 -13.56
CA THR A 101 -13.03 -11.77 -14.59
C THR A 101 -11.59 -12.17 -14.24
N PRO A 102 -11.21 -13.45 -14.41
CA PRO A 102 -9.85 -13.91 -14.13
C PRO A 102 -8.81 -13.20 -15.01
N THR A 103 -7.87 -12.52 -14.39
CA THR A 103 -6.77 -11.84 -15.07
C THR A 103 -5.44 -12.18 -14.42
N GLN A 104 -4.39 -12.36 -15.24
CA GLN A 104 -3.04 -12.56 -14.74
C GLN A 104 -2.45 -11.22 -14.33
N GLN A 105 -2.10 -11.09 -13.04
CA GLN A 105 -1.56 -9.87 -12.46
C GLN A 105 -0.18 -10.11 -11.86
N TYR A 106 0.68 -9.10 -11.92
CA TYR A 106 1.95 -9.06 -11.23
C TYR A 106 1.88 -8.09 -10.05
N VAL A 107 2.19 -8.57 -8.86
CA VAL A 107 2.27 -7.76 -7.66
C VAL A 107 3.73 -7.55 -7.28
N ARG A 108 4.14 -6.29 -7.07
CA ARG A 108 5.46 -5.98 -6.52
C ARG A 108 5.50 -6.34 -5.05
N SER A 109 6.68 -6.62 -4.52
CA SER A 109 6.84 -6.81 -3.07
C SER A 109 6.38 -5.58 -2.30
N PHE A 110 5.73 -5.80 -1.17
CA PHE A 110 5.16 -4.74 -0.32
C PHE A 110 5.07 -5.22 1.13
N PHE A 111 4.71 -4.32 2.02
CA PHE A 111 4.39 -4.64 3.40
C PHE A 111 2.88 -4.52 3.61
N LEU A 112 2.32 -5.38 4.44
CA LEU A 112 0.91 -5.37 4.82
C LEU A 112 0.79 -5.53 6.33
N ASP A 113 -0.17 -4.85 6.95
CA ASP A 113 -0.47 -5.04 8.37
C ASP A 113 -0.81 -6.51 8.66
N GLU A 114 -0.23 -7.04 9.72
CA GLU A 114 -0.43 -8.42 10.17
C GLU A 114 -1.89 -8.71 10.49
N THR A 115 -2.60 -7.72 11.03
CA THR A 115 -4.01 -7.77 11.42
C THR A 115 -4.78 -6.61 10.84
N GLU A 116 -6.11 -6.64 10.97
CA GLU A 116 -6.94 -5.43 10.82
C GLU A 116 -6.51 -4.38 11.86
N VAL A 117 -6.73 -3.10 11.56
CA VAL A 117 -6.52 -2.01 12.52
C VAL A 117 -7.50 -2.18 13.68
N THR A 118 -6.97 -2.25 14.91
CA THR A 118 -7.77 -2.47 16.12
C THR A 118 -8.36 -1.18 16.68
N ASN A 119 -9.37 -1.31 17.55
CA ASN A 119 -9.91 -0.18 18.29
C ASN A 119 -8.80 0.55 19.10
N ALA A 120 -7.89 -0.19 19.72
CA ALA A 120 -6.78 0.41 20.46
C ALA A 120 -5.90 1.29 19.57
N MET A 121 -5.51 0.80 18.39
CA MET A 121 -4.71 1.56 17.41
C MET A 121 -5.45 2.82 16.93
N TYR A 122 -6.75 2.71 16.70
CA TYR A 122 -7.54 3.85 16.24
C TYR A 122 -7.77 4.88 17.38
N VAL A 123 -7.95 4.42 18.61
CA VAL A 123 -8.04 5.31 19.79
C VAL A 123 -6.73 6.07 20.02
N GLU A 124 -5.56 5.47 19.74
CA GLU A 124 -4.27 6.17 19.74
C GLU A 124 -4.26 7.35 18.75
N TYR A 125 -4.76 7.13 17.55
CA TYR A 125 -4.94 8.20 16.56
C TYR A 125 -5.85 9.33 17.08
N LEU A 126 -7.00 8.97 17.62
CA LEU A 126 -7.94 9.93 18.19
C LEU A 126 -7.34 10.70 19.38
N PHE A 127 -6.56 10.04 20.23
CA PHE A 127 -5.86 10.68 21.33
C PHE A 127 -4.88 11.74 20.83
N TRP A 128 -4.10 11.40 19.81
CA TRP A 128 -3.19 12.35 19.20
C TRP A 128 -3.91 13.55 18.58
N LEU A 129 -4.97 13.33 17.80
CA LEU A 129 -5.76 14.41 17.21
C LEU A 129 -6.39 15.32 18.29
N LYS A 130 -6.88 14.72 19.37
CA LYS A 130 -7.46 15.48 20.48
C LYS A 130 -6.41 16.39 21.16
N ASN A 131 -5.21 15.90 21.37
CA ASN A 131 -4.13 16.68 21.98
C ASN A 131 -3.66 17.81 21.06
N MET A 132 -3.59 17.56 19.76
CA MET A 132 -3.15 18.55 18.78
C MET A 132 -4.20 19.62 18.50
N TYR A 133 -5.46 19.23 18.34
CA TYR A 133 -6.52 20.06 17.75
C TYR A 133 -7.75 20.22 18.66
N GLY A 134 -7.89 19.40 19.69
CA GLY A 134 -9.13 19.34 20.47
C GLY A 134 -9.43 20.55 21.35
N ASN A 135 -8.42 21.37 21.64
CA ASN A 135 -8.55 22.57 22.50
C ASN A 135 -8.68 23.88 21.69
N ASP A 136 -8.61 23.81 20.37
CA ASP A 136 -8.75 24.96 19.48
C ASP A 136 -10.12 24.92 18.82
N ASN A 137 -10.92 25.97 18.97
CA ASN A 137 -12.29 26.02 18.44
C ASN A 137 -12.34 25.89 16.91
N ASP A 138 -11.31 26.38 16.21
CA ASP A 138 -11.25 26.33 14.75
C ASP A 138 -10.80 24.96 14.24
N LEU A 139 -10.04 24.22 15.07
CA LEU A 139 -9.43 22.94 14.69
C LEU A 139 -10.15 21.72 15.27
N VAL A 140 -11.07 21.91 16.22
CA VAL A 140 -11.79 20.80 16.87
C VAL A 140 -12.58 19.93 15.89
N GLU A 141 -13.00 20.49 14.75
CA GLU A 141 -13.70 19.75 13.70
C GLU A 141 -12.83 18.67 13.06
N ILE A 142 -11.49 18.82 13.07
CA ILE A 142 -10.55 17.78 12.64
C ILE A 142 -10.72 16.52 13.51
N TYR A 143 -10.70 16.71 14.84
CA TYR A 143 -10.92 15.60 15.77
C TYR A 143 -12.31 14.97 15.60
N LYS A 144 -13.35 15.79 15.46
CA LYS A 144 -14.72 15.29 15.28
C LYS A 144 -14.89 14.52 13.98
N SER A 145 -14.26 14.98 12.89
CA SER A 145 -14.30 14.30 11.59
C SER A 145 -13.69 12.89 11.61
N ALA A 146 -12.69 12.68 12.49
CA ALA A 146 -12.03 11.39 12.65
C ALA A 146 -12.79 10.39 13.51
N LEU A 147 -13.81 10.83 14.28
CA LEU A 147 -14.56 9.94 15.15
C LEU A 147 -15.33 8.88 14.33
N PRO A 148 -15.17 7.58 14.64
CA PRO A 148 -16.00 6.55 14.04
C PRO A 148 -17.47 6.77 14.33
N ASP A 149 -18.32 6.34 13.42
CA ASP A 149 -19.76 6.37 13.62
C ASP A 149 -20.18 5.19 14.49
N THR A 150 -20.47 5.44 15.74
CA THR A 150 -20.91 4.40 16.68
C THR A 150 -22.38 4.01 16.49
N LEU A 151 -23.16 4.86 15.80
CA LEU A 151 -24.58 4.58 15.54
C LEU A 151 -24.79 3.41 14.57
N VAL A 152 -23.74 2.98 13.86
CA VAL A 152 -23.76 1.77 13.01
C VAL A 152 -24.13 0.50 13.78
N TRP A 153 -23.98 0.50 15.11
CA TRP A 153 -24.38 -0.60 15.98
C TRP A 153 -25.86 -0.57 16.36
N ARG A 154 -26.54 0.55 16.16
CA ARG A 154 -27.95 0.68 16.55
C ARG A 154 -28.82 -0.19 15.65
N ASN A 155 -29.60 -1.07 16.26
CA ASN A 155 -30.53 -1.94 15.57
C ASN A 155 -31.97 -1.53 15.93
N PRO A 156 -32.80 -1.18 14.93
CA PRO A 156 -34.19 -0.80 15.19
C PRO A 156 -35.06 -1.90 15.83
N LEU A 157 -34.68 -3.16 15.62
CA LEU A 157 -35.42 -4.34 16.12
C LEU A 157 -34.74 -5.00 17.33
N GLY A 158 -33.66 -4.43 17.84
CA GLY A 158 -32.91 -4.97 18.97
C GLY A 158 -32.27 -3.90 19.80
N PHE A 159 -32.07 -4.15 21.10
CA PHE A 159 -31.39 -3.24 22.01
C PHE A 159 -29.87 -3.45 21.94
N ASN A 160 -29.15 -2.56 21.26
CA ASN A 160 -27.69 -2.60 21.09
C ASN A 160 -26.99 -1.33 21.59
N GLU A 161 -27.62 -0.57 22.47
CA GLU A 161 -27.05 0.70 22.96
C GLU A 161 -25.71 0.48 23.72
N ASP A 162 -25.53 -0.68 24.32
CA ASP A 162 -24.25 -1.04 24.95
C ASP A 162 -23.09 -1.08 23.94
N MET A 163 -23.35 -1.56 22.74
CA MET A 163 -22.35 -1.58 21.66
C MET A 163 -22.08 -0.17 21.12
N VAL A 164 -23.14 0.65 20.97
CA VAL A 164 -23.01 2.06 20.55
C VAL A 164 -22.08 2.82 21.50
N ASN A 165 -22.21 2.59 22.80
CA ASN A 165 -21.47 3.33 23.82
C ASN A 165 -20.05 2.76 24.09
N ASN A 166 -19.88 1.44 24.01
CA ASN A 166 -18.70 0.79 24.55
C ASN A 166 -17.74 0.24 23.48
N TYR A 167 -18.21 -0.13 22.28
CA TYR A 167 -17.41 -0.89 21.32
C TYR A 167 -16.04 -0.26 21.01
N LEU A 168 -15.97 1.05 20.82
CA LEU A 168 -14.71 1.72 20.45
C LEU A 168 -13.70 1.79 21.60
N ARG A 169 -14.18 2.01 22.85
CA ARG A 169 -13.30 2.45 23.96
C ARG A 169 -13.21 1.49 25.12
N HIS A 170 -14.16 0.55 25.24
CA HIS A 170 -14.13 -0.38 26.37
C HIS A 170 -13.00 -1.41 26.20
N PRO A 171 -12.21 -1.71 27.26
CA PRO A 171 -11.06 -2.62 27.20
C PRO A 171 -11.39 -4.01 26.63
N ALA A 172 -12.62 -4.50 26.79
CA ALA A 172 -13.07 -5.78 26.25
C ALA A 172 -12.93 -5.84 24.71
N PHE A 173 -13.05 -4.71 24.04
CA PHE A 173 -13.02 -4.61 22.57
C PHE A 173 -11.73 -3.99 22.03
N GLN A 174 -10.72 -3.73 22.87
CA GLN A 174 -9.49 -3.07 22.44
C GLN A 174 -8.76 -3.78 21.30
N ASN A 175 -8.81 -5.12 21.28
CA ASN A 175 -8.20 -5.97 20.25
C ASN A 175 -9.18 -6.39 19.14
N HIS A 176 -10.39 -5.85 19.12
CA HIS A 176 -11.33 -6.03 18.03
C HIS A 176 -11.04 -5.03 16.91
N PRO A 177 -11.37 -5.35 15.65
CA PRO A 177 -11.15 -4.43 14.54
C PRO A 177 -12.00 -3.17 14.70
N VAL A 178 -11.48 -2.03 14.31
CA VAL A 178 -12.26 -0.80 14.26
C VAL A 178 -13.30 -0.87 13.15
N VAL A 179 -14.53 -0.45 13.45
CA VAL A 179 -15.64 -0.34 12.51
C VAL A 179 -16.34 1.01 12.66
N GLY A 180 -17.31 1.31 11.80
CA GLY A 180 -17.92 2.64 11.78
C GLY A 180 -16.99 3.69 11.18
N VAL A 181 -15.99 3.27 10.40
CA VAL A 181 -15.02 4.12 9.71
C VAL A 181 -15.28 4.12 8.21
N SER A 182 -15.27 5.30 7.63
CA SER A 182 -15.36 5.48 6.17
C SER A 182 -14.00 5.25 5.51
N TRP A 183 -13.99 5.06 4.19
CA TRP A 183 -12.76 4.95 3.41
C TRP A 183 -11.87 6.20 3.57
N LYS A 184 -12.47 7.39 3.59
CA LYS A 184 -11.74 8.65 3.84
C LYS A 184 -11.06 8.67 5.21
N GLN A 185 -11.77 8.24 6.26
CA GLN A 185 -11.21 8.15 7.61
C GLN A 185 -10.08 7.12 7.69
N ALA A 186 -10.21 5.97 7.04
CA ALA A 186 -9.17 4.96 6.95
C ALA A 186 -7.91 5.48 6.24
N THR A 187 -8.09 6.24 5.17
CA THR A 187 -6.99 6.90 4.44
C THR A 187 -6.29 7.96 5.30
N ASN A 188 -7.06 8.78 6.03
CA ASN A 188 -6.52 9.79 6.94
C ASN A 188 -5.74 9.15 8.10
N TYR A 189 -6.21 8.03 8.63
CA TYR A 189 -5.46 7.25 9.61
C TYR A 189 -4.10 6.78 9.06
N ALA A 190 -4.05 6.27 7.83
CA ALA A 190 -2.82 5.82 7.20
C ALA A 190 -1.83 6.99 6.98
N LYS A 191 -2.30 8.16 6.55
CA LYS A 191 -1.50 9.39 6.47
C LYS A 191 -0.91 9.75 7.83
N TRP A 192 -1.73 9.84 8.88
CA TRP A 192 -1.28 10.13 10.25
C TRP A 192 -0.20 9.14 10.72
N ARG A 193 -0.43 7.84 10.53
CA ARG A 193 0.52 6.79 10.92
C ARG A 193 1.87 6.97 10.24
N THR A 194 1.88 7.35 8.95
CA THR A 194 3.09 7.68 8.20
C THR A 194 3.91 8.75 8.91
N GLN A 195 3.25 9.86 9.26
CA GLN A 195 3.93 10.99 9.89
C GLN A 195 4.51 10.59 11.26
N ARG A 196 3.73 9.89 12.10
CA ARG A 196 4.17 9.50 13.43
C ARG A 196 5.34 8.50 13.42
N VAL A 197 5.31 7.54 12.49
CA VAL A 197 6.40 6.56 12.35
C VAL A 197 7.68 7.23 11.85
N ASN A 198 7.59 8.12 10.87
CA ASN A 198 8.76 8.81 10.33
C ASN A 198 9.37 9.80 11.33
N VAL A 199 8.55 10.54 12.08
CA VAL A 199 9.03 11.37 13.20
C VAL A 199 9.81 10.53 14.21
N ARG A 200 9.27 9.38 14.62
CA ARG A 200 9.94 8.47 15.53
C ARG A 200 11.30 8.02 14.98
N ILE A 201 11.36 7.63 13.70
CA ILE A 201 12.60 7.20 13.04
C ILE A 201 13.64 8.33 13.04
N LEU A 202 13.23 9.55 12.69
CA LEU A 202 14.13 10.72 12.71
C LEU A 202 14.65 11.00 14.13
N ALA A 203 13.80 10.90 15.15
CA ALA A 203 14.19 11.07 16.54
C ALA A 203 15.14 9.95 17.02
N GLU A 204 14.86 8.68 16.70
CA GLU A 204 15.74 7.54 17.02
C GLU A 204 17.09 7.62 16.29
N LYS A 205 17.15 8.23 15.11
CA LYS A 205 18.39 8.46 14.35
C LYS A 205 19.12 9.75 14.74
N GLY A 206 18.54 10.58 15.61
CA GLY A 206 19.14 11.81 16.14
C GLY A 206 19.05 13.02 15.21
N TYR A 207 18.21 12.98 14.16
CA TYR A 207 17.92 14.14 13.32
C TYR A 207 16.92 15.09 13.97
N LEU A 208 16.02 14.56 14.81
CA LEU A 208 15.11 15.34 15.62
C LEU A 208 15.38 15.11 17.11
N ASN A 209 15.12 16.11 17.94
CA ASN A 209 15.24 16.01 19.37
C ASN A 209 14.10 15.12 19.91
N ARG A 210 14.47 13.99 20.51
CA ARG A 210 13.54 12.99 21.00
C ARG A 210 12.57 13.54 22.03
N ASP A 211 13.07 14.29 22.99
CA ASP A 211 12.26 14.76 24.13
C ASP A 211 11.24 15.81 23.69
N SER A 212 11.62 16.66 22.72
CA SER A 212 10.72 17.68 22.17
C SER A 212 9.64 17.10 21.26
N VAL A 213 9.96 16.08 20.43
CA VAL A 213 9.02 15.52 19.43
C VAL A 213 8.09 14.45 20.00
N LEU A 214 8.55 13.68 21.00
CA LEU A 214 7.74 12.62 21.62
C LEU A 214 6.85 13.14 22.76
N ASN A 215 7.06 14.37 23.18
CA ASN A 215 6.19 15.01 24.16
C ASN A 215 4.75 15.09 23.60
N PRO A 216 3.74 14.54 24.29
CA PRO A 216 2.34 14.63 23.87
C PRO A 216 1.84 16.06 23.72
N ASN A 217 2.47 17.01 24.40
CA ASN A 217 2.14 18.44 24.33
C ASN A 217 2.89 19.16 23.19
N SER A 218 3.80 18.49 22.51
CA SER A 218 4.46 19.04 21.32
C SER A 218 3.42 19.23 20.22
N LYS A 219 3.20 20.48 19.80
CA LYS A 219 2.29 20.83 18.71
C LYS A 219 2.95 20.74 17.33
N LEU A 220 3.92 19.84 17.18
CA LEU A 220 4.61 19.65 15.92
C LEU A 220 3.69 19.01 14.86
N ASN A 221 3.29 19.81 13.89
CA ASN A 221 2.58 19.35 12.69
C ASN A 221 3.59 18.86 11.64
N PHE A 222 4.16 17.69 11.87
CA PHE A 222 5.13 17.11 10.97
C PHE A 222 4.44 16.47 9.76
N ASN A 223 4.95 16.77 8.56
CA ASN A 223 4.59 16.09 7.33
C ASN A 223 5.84 15.63 6.59
N THR A 224 5.93 14.34 6.28
CA THR A 224 7.10 13.72 5.66
C THR A 224 7.43 14.32 4.30
N ASN A 225 6.42 14.54 3.46
CA ASN A 225 6.63 15.09 2.12
C ASN A 225 7.10 16.55 2.19
N ARG A 226 6.53 17.33 3.10
CA ARG A 226 6.95 18.71 3.36
C ARG A 226 8.39 18.75 3.88
N TYR A 227 8.72 17.87 4.83
CA TYR A 227 10.07 17.77 5.37
C TYR A 227 11.10 17.41 4.30
N LEU A 228 10.76 16.55 3.35
CA LEU A 228 11.66 16.16 2.27
C LEU A 228 11.84 17.25 1.19
N LEU A 229 10.83 18.10 0.99
CA LEU A 229 10.86 19.15 -0.02
C LEU A 229 11.34 20.50 0.52
N ASP A 230 10.99 20.81 1.77
CA ASP A 230 11.33 22.07 2.45
C ASP A 230 11.51 21.80 3.96
N PRO A 231 12.64 21.22 4.36
CA PRO A 231 12.85 20.78 5.73
C PRO A 231 12.86 21.91 6.75
N GLU A 232 13.45 23.07 6.42
CA GLU A 232 13.53 24.23 7.32
C GLU A 232 12.14 24.76 7.67
N ASN A 233 11.33 25.06 6.67
CA ASN A 233 9.98 25.57 6.89
C ASN A 233 9.02 24.48 7.42
N SER A 234 9.35 23.19 7.28
CA SER A 234 8.52 22.10 7.80
C SER A 234 8.52 22.00 9.33
N LEU A 235 9.63 22.40 9.96
CA LEU A 235 9.80 22.39 11.41
C LEU A 235 9.35 23.70 12.07
N GLY A 236 9.15 24.77 11.26
CA GLY A 236 8.65 26.07 11.71
C GLY A 236 9.66 26.84 12.55
N ASP A 237 9.14 27.87 13.27
CA ASP A 237 9.97 28.82 14.01
C ASP A 237 10.73 28.20 15.20
N ASN A 238 10.36 27.01 15.65
CA ASN A 238 10.99 26.31 16.78
C ASN A 238 12.03 25.27 16.32
N ILE A 239 12.62 25.46 15.14
CA ILE A 239 13.56 24.50 14.54
C ILE A 239 14.73 24.16 15.48
N GLU A 240 15.30 25.14 16.18
CA GLU A 240 16.43 24.94 17.10
C GLU A 240 16.12 23.98 18.26
N GLU A 241 14.87 24.03 18.77
CA GLU A 241 14.42 23.13 19.85
C GLU A 241 14.10 21.72 19.33
N LEU A 242 13.60 21.64 18.08
CA LEU A 242 13.16 20.38 17.48
C LEU A 242 14.28 19.60 16.80
N ILE A 243 15.38 20.27 16.43
CA ILE A 243 16.49 19.63 15.71
C ILE A 243 17.35 18.80 16.66
N GLY A 244 17.76 17.63 16.18
CA GLY A 244 18.65 16.72 16.92
C GLY A 244 20.13 16.99 16.66
N GLU A 245 20.98 16.49 17.54
CA GLU A 245 22.44 16.71 17.48
C GLU A 245 23.08 16.25 16.15
N LYS A 246 22.53 15.23 15.54
CA LYS A 246 23.08 14.71 14.26
C LYS A 246 22.85 15.65 13.09
N ALA A 247 21.80 16.44 13.15
CA ALA A 247 21.46 17.37 12.08
C ALA A 247 22.14 18.74 12.24
N LYS A 248 22.80 19.02 13.37
CA LYS A 248 23.58 20.24 13.57
C LYS A 248 24.94 20.12 12.89
N THR A 249 25.32 21.14 12.14
CA THR A 249 26.64 21.21 11.48
C THR A 249 27.55 22.18 12.23
N GLU A 250 28.88 22.02 12.08
CA GLU A 250 29.87 22.89 12.72
C GLU A 250 29.82 24.36 12.26
N SER A 251 29.09 24.62 11.16
CA SER A 251 28.99 25.94 10.50
C SER A 251 27.63 26.63 10.71
N ASP A 252 26.96 26.40 11.83
CA ASP A 252 25.62 26.95 12.16
C ASP A 252 24.51 26.63 11.14
N GLY A 253 24.71 25.57 10.34
CA GLY A 253 23.71 25.06 9.40
C GLY A 253 23.10 23.74 9.86
N PHE A 254 22.10 23.24 9.13
CA PHE A 254 21.47 21.97 9.39
C PHE A 254 21.68 20.99 8.25
N ASP A 255 22.00 19.72 8.58
CA ASP A 255 22.11 18.60 7.65
C ASP A 255 20.89 17.69 7.85
N PHE A 256 19.84 17.92 7.07
CA PHE A 256 18.58 17.19 7.15
C PHE A 256 18.68 15.83 6.48
N ALA A 257 17.89 14.87 6.99
CA ALA A 257 17.77 13.57 6.32
C ALA A 257 16.96 13.72 5.01
N GLY A 258 17.61 13.41 3.89
CA GLY A 258 16.97 13.40 2.57
C GLY A 258 16.43 12.03 2.15
N ILE A 259 15.86 11.97 0.95
CA ILE A 259 15.43 10.71 0.31
C ILE A 259 16.63 9.80 0.06
N GLU A 260 17.77 10.38 -0.31
CA GLU A 260 19.03 9.71 -0.60
C GLU A 260 19.63 8.99 0.61
N ASP A 261 19.26 9.38 1.83
CA ASP A 261 19.71 8.70 3.05
C ASP A 261 19.01 7.36 3.26
N GLY A 262 17.82 7.17 2.66
CA GLY A 262 17.04 5.94 2.78
C GLY A 262 16.59 5.63 4.21
N ILE A 263 16.41 6.65 5.04
CA ILE A 263 16.06 6.53 6.46
C ILE A 263 14.54 6.48 6.63
N LEU A 264 13.84 7.35 5.90
CA LEU A 264 12.40 7.48 6.00
C LEU A 264 11.68 6.34 5.30
N LEU A 265 10.56 5.92 5.87
CA LEU A 265 9.69 4.92 5.29
C LEU A 265 8.72 5.56 4.29
N PRO A 266 8.35 4.81 3.24
CA PRO A 266 7.24 5.19 2.37
C PRO A 266 5.93 5.36 3.14
N ALA A 267 4.98 6.04 2.51
CA ALA A 267 3.68 6.26 3.13
C ALA A 267 2.92 4.95 3.39
N TYR A 268 2.32 4.87 4.56
CA TYR A 268 1.23 3.93 4.81
C TYR A 268 0.03 4.35 3.96
N ARG A 269 -0.65 3.38 3.41
CA ARG A 269 -1.83 3.54 2.57
C ARG A 269 -2.76 2.35 2.72
N LEU A 270 -3.94 2.42 2.17
CA LEU A 270 -4.75 1.22 1.98
C LEU A 270 -4.07 0.31 0.94
N PRO A 271 -4.18 -1.02 1.06
CA PRO A 271 -3.73 -1.94 0.03
C PRO A 271 -4.56 -1.73 -1.25
N THR A 272 -3.95 -1.93 -2.40
CA THR A 272 -4.74 -2.07 -3.62
C THR A 272 -5.54 -3.37 -3.58
N GLU A 273 -6.63 -3.43 -4.33
CA GLU A 273 -7.44 -4.64 -4.43
C GLU A 273 -6.60 -5.86 -4.85
N THR A 274 -5.69 -5.65 -5.79
CA THR A 274 -4.78 -6.69 -6.29
C THR A 274 -3.77 -7.13 -5.21
N GLU A 275 -3.18 -6.21 -4.46
CA GLU A 275 -2.30 -6.53 -3.32
C GLU A 275 -3.05 -7.29 -2.23
N TRP A 276 -4.26 -6.84 -1.91
CA TRP A 276 -5.08 -7.48 -0.88
C TRP A 276 -5.44 -8.92 -1.25
N GLU A 277 -5.90 -9.15 -2.49
CA GLU A 277 -6.28 -10.48 -2.97
C GLU A 277 -5.07 -11.43 -3.03
N TYR A 278 -3.91 -10.93 -3.53
CA TYR A 278 -2.65 -11.66 -3.54
C TYR A 278 -2.23 -12.08 -2.13
N ALA A 279 -2.27 -11.16 -1.18
CA ALA A 279 -1.92 -11.41 0.21
C ALA A 279 -2.89 -12.39 0.89
N ALA A 280 -4.19 -12.25 0.63
CA ALA A 280 -5.21 -13.14 1.18
C ALA A 280 -5.06 -14.59 0.69
N LEU A 281 -4.75 -14.76 -0.59
CA LEU A 281 -4.53 -16.09 -1.16
C LEU A 281 -3.31 -16.79 -0.53
N GLY A 282 -2.27 -16.03 -0.17
CA GLY A 282 -1.11 -16.56 0.55
C GLY A 282 -0.55 -17.81 -0.14
N MET A 283 -0.16 -17.69 -1.42
CA MET A 283 0.26 -18.84 -2.24
C MET A 283 1.73 -19.18 -2.08
N ASP A 284 2.33 -18.88 -0.93
CA ASP A 284 3.71 -19.25 -0.65
C ASP A 284 3.83 -20.77 -0.54
N GLU A 285 4.80 -21.35 -1.28
CA GLU A 285 5.10 -22.79 -1.33
C GLU A 285 3.95 -23.73 -1.76
N MET A 286 2.85 -23.23 -2.28
CA MET A 286 1.70 -24.06 -2.64
C MET A 286 1.85 -24.70 -4.03
N ARG A 287 2.12 -26.00 -4.03
CA ARG A 287 2.15 -26.82 -5.26
C ARG A 287 0.77 -27.26 -5.76
N ASN A 288 -0.24 -27.23 -4.89
CA ASN A 288 -1.57 -27.81 -5.16
C ASN A 288 -2.56 -26.80 -5.74
N ALA A 289 -2.37 -25.51 -5.52
CA ALA A 289 -3.16 -24.45 -6.10
C ALA A 289 -2.33 -23.69 -7.13
N ASN A 290 -2.52 -23.98 -8.39
CA ASN A 290 -1.88 -23.30 -9.51
C ASN A 290 -2.91 -22.94 -10.58
N LEU A 291 -2.49 -22.23 -11.61
CA LEU A 291 -3.31 -21.81 -12.75
C LEU A 291 -4.08 -22.98 -13.41
N TYR A 292 -3.56 -24.21 -13.33
CA TYR A 292 -4.13 -25.39 -13.99
C TYR A 292 -5.09 -26.20 -13.12
N ARG A 293 -4.96 -26.13 -11.80
CA ARG A 293 -5.74 -26.95 -10.85
C ARG A 293 -6.81 -26.18 -10.10
N GLY A 294 -6.95 -24.93 -10.43
CA GLY A 294 -7.92 -24.05 -9.82
C GLY A 294 -7.37 -23.21 -8.69
N LYS A 295 -8.03 -22.10 -8.47
CA LYS A 295 -7.69 -21.09 -7.47
C LYS A 295 -8.07 -21.56 -6.08
N LYS A 296 -7.30 -21.15 -5.10
CA LYS A 296 -7.61 -21.31 -3.67
C LYS A 296 -8.90 -20.55 -3.33
N LYS A 297 -9.84 -21.20 -2.67
CA LYS A 297 -11.15 -20.63 -2.38
C LYS A 297 -11.15 -19.71 -1.15
N PHE A 298 -10.34 -20.01 -0.16
CA PHE A 298 -10.27 -19.29 1.12
C PHE A 298 -8.84 -18.85 1.43
N PRO A 299 -8.65 -17.90 2.34
CA PRO A 299 -7.31 -17.49 2.79
C PRO A 299 -6.47 -18.61 3.43
N TRP A 300 -7.12 -19.64 3.96
CA TRP A 300 -6.49 -20.81 4.56
C TRP A 300 -6.41 -21.98 3.58
N GLU A 301 -5.76 -23.08 3.98
CA GLU A 301 -5.67 -24.30 3.20
C GLU A 301 -7.01 -25.07 3.22
N GLY A 302 -7.36 -25.64 2.07
CA GLY A 302 -8.56 -26.45 1.90
C GLY A 302 -9.76 -25.64 1.39
N GLU A 303 -10.85 -26.35 1.13
CA GLU A 303 -12.10 -25.82 0.55
C GLU A 303 -13.23 -25.66 1.57
N TYR A 304 -12.93 -25.90 2.84
CA TYR A 304 -13.92 -25.89 3.92
C TYR A 304 -13.67 -24.74 4.88
N THR A 305 -14.73 -24.27 5.51
CA THR A 305 -14.68 -23.21 6.53
C THR A 305 -14.37 -23.75 7.93
N ARG A 306 -14.25 -25.08 8.06
CA ARG A 306 -13.88 -25.75 9.30
C ARG A 306 -12.56 -26.48 9.15
N SER A 307 -11.79 -26.50 10.22
CA SER A 307 -10.50 -27.17 10.27
C SER A 307 -10.65 -28.68 10.06
N GLN A 308 -9.82 -29.23 9.20
CA GLN A 308 -9.68 -30.68 8.99
C GLN A 308 -8.46 -31.27 9.72
N ARG A 309 -7.71 -30.45 10.44
CA ARG A 309 -6.53 -30.88 11.20
C ARG A 309 -6.98 -31.70 12.41
N LYS A 310 -6.33 -32.85 12.62
CA LYS A 310 -6.70 -33.83 13.64
C LYS A 310 -6.87 -33.25 15.06
N LYS A 311 -6.11 -32.20 15.41
CA LYS A 311 -6.16 -31.56 16.74
C LYS A 311 -7.29 -30.51 16.86
N THR A 312 -7.73 -29.93 15.76
CA THR A 312 -8.71 -28.85 15.71
C THR A 312 -9.84 -29.18 14.75
N LEU A 313 -10.14 -30.48 14.61
CA LEU A 313 -11.16 -30.96 13.68
C LEU A 313 -12.53 -30.40 14.04
N GLY A 314 -13.12 -29.72 13.07
CA GLY A 314 -14.43 -29.09 13.22
C GLY A 314 -14.41 -27.64 13.72
N ASP A 315 -13.28 -27.15 14.23
CA ASP A 315 -13.16 -25.74 14.65
C ASP A 315 -13.36 -24.79 13.47
N GLN A 316 -14.05 -23.70 13.70
CA GLN A 316 -14.21 -22.63 12.71
C GLN A 316 -12.87 -22.01 12.35
N LEU A 317 -12.69 -21.64 11.08
CA LEU A 317 -11.47 -20.98 10.57
C LEU A 317 -11.63 -19.47 10.37
N ALA A 318 -12.86 -18.95 10.52
CA ALA A 318 -13.16 -17.54 10.40
C ALA A 318 -14.44 -17.19 11.17
N ASN A 319 -14.61 -15.92 11.49
CA ASN A 319 -15.84 -15.36 12.03
C ASN A 319 -16.76 -14.91 10.89
N TYR A 320 -17.85 -15.62 10.65
CA TYR A 320 -18.81 -15.32 9.59
C TYR A 320 -20.19 -15.89 9.96
N LYS A 321 -21.25 -15.47 9.25
CA LYS A 321 -22.61 -15.93 9.47
C LYS A 321 -22.83 -17.33 8.91
N LEU A 322 -23.11 -18.31 9.77
CA LEU A 322 -23.33 -19.69 9.38
C LEU A 322 -24.72 -19.95 8.80
N GLY A 323 -25.75 -19.38 9.38
CA GLY A 323 -27.13 -19.68 9.07
C GLY A 323 -28.06 -18.48 8.89
N LYS A 324 -29.31 -18.76 8.54
CA LYS A 324 -30.37 -17.78 8.45
C LYS A 324 -30.90 -17.50 9.85
N GLY A 325 -30.65 -16.27 10.35
CA GLY A 325 -31.13 -15.85 11.68
C GLY A 325 -30.21 -16.21 12.85
N ASP A 326 -29.13 -16.98 12.60
CA ASP A 326 -28.14 -17.35 13.61
C ASP A 326 -26.73 -17.01 13.12
N TYR A 327 -25.95 -16.30 13.92
CA TYR A 327 -24.62 -15.84 13.54
C TYR A 327 -23.50 -16.82 13.90
N GLY A 328 -23.79 -17.83 14.67
CA GLY A 328 -22.73 -18.72 15.12
C GLY A 328 -23.15 -20.10 15.56
N GLY A 329 -24.43 -20.42 15.54
CA GLY A 329 -24.90 -21.69 16.00
C GLY A 329 -26.29 -21.68 16.62
N ILE A 330 -26.53 -22.59 17.53
CA ILE A 330 -27.78 -22.73 18.26
C ILE A 330 -27.92 -21.58 19.26
N ALA A 331 -29.13 -21.09 19.46
CA ALA A 331 -29.43 -20.04 20.43
C ALA A 331 -28.77 -20.33 21.79
N GLY A 332 -27.95 -19.40 22.26
CA GLY A 332 -27.18 -19.52 23.49
C GLY A 332 -25.80 -20.18 23.36
N TRP A 333 -25.43 -20.65 22.17
CA TRP A 333 -24.10 -21.19 21.90
C TRP A 333 -23.59 -20.76 20.53
N SER A 334 -22.62 -19.85 20.51
CA SER A 334 -21.95 -19.39 19.30
C SER A 334 -20.58 -20.05 19.18
N GLU A 335 -20.34 -20.79 18.11
CA GLU A 335 -19.02 -21.37 17.83
C GLU A 335 -17.95 -20.31 17.54
N THR A 336 -18.36 -19.13 17.08
CA THR A 336 -17.49 -17.99 16.86
C THR A 336 -17.31 -17.12 18.11
N GLY A 337 -18.09 -17.39 19.16
CA GLY A 337 -17.95 -16.81 20.49
C GLY A 337 -18.68 -15.49 20.74
N SER A 338 -19.06 -14.71 19.73
CA SER A 338 -19.55 -13.36 19.99
C SER A 338 -20.83 -12.94 19.25
N GLY A 339 -21.15 -13.55 18.12
CA GLY A 339 -22.24 -13.03 17.25
C GLY A 339 -22.02 -11.62 16.72
N ILE A 340 -20.80 -11.08 16.90
CA ILE A 340 -20.28 -9.81 16.42
C ILE A 340 -18.83 -10.01 15.97
N THR A 341 -18.06 -8.96 15.88
CA THR A 341 -16.61 -9.05 15.65
C THR A 341 -15.90 -9.82 16.77
N THR A 342 -14.75 -10.40 16.46
CA THR A 342 -13.84 -11.04 17.41
C THR A 342 -12.50 -10.33 17.46
N SER A 343 -11.64 -10.68 18.42
CA SER A 343 -10.27 -10.19 18.45
C SER A 343 -9.56 -10.55 17.13
N VAL A 344 -8.75 -9.64 16.60
CA VAL A 344 -8.07 -9.75 15.30
C VAL A 344 -7.13 -10.98 15.17
N ARG A 345 -6.80 -11.64 16.28
CA ARG A 345 -5.96 -12.86 16.32
C ARG A 345 -6.70 -14.11 16.77
N SER A 346 -8.04 -14.10 16.75
CA SER A 346 -8.86 -15.24 17.21
C SER A 346 -8.75 -16.47 16.32
N TYR A 347 -8.40 -16.31 15.06
CA TYR A 347 -8.30 -17.37 14.07
C TYR A 347 -6.86 -17.52 13.57
N PRO A 348 -6.49 -18.70 13.03
CA PRO A 348 -5.15 -18.92 12.50
C PRO A 348 -4.83 -17.98 11.34
N PRO A 349 -3.57 -17.54 11.22
CA PRO A 349 -3.13 -16.74 10.08
C PRO A 349 -3.03 -17.59 8.81
N ASN A 350 -2.99 -16.93 7.66
CA ASN A 350 -2.67 -17.59 6.38
C ASN A 350 -1.17 -17.91 6.27
N SER A 351 -0.72 -18.43 5.12
CA SER A 351 0.67 -18.84 4.91
C SER A 351 1.68 -17.67 4.93
N PHE A 352 1.25 -16.44 4.69
CA PHE A 352 2.10 -15.26 4.88
C PHE A 352 2.13 -14.75 6.33
N GLY A 353 1.36 -15.35 7.24
CA GLY A 353 1.26 -14.91 8.63
C GLY A 353 0.22 -13.81 8.87
N LEU A 354 -0.67 -13.56 7.92
CA LEU A 354 -1.72 -12.54 8.01
C LEU A 354 -2.97 -13.10 8.67
N PHE A 355 -3.48 -12.39 9.67
CA PHE A 355 -4.73 -12.71 10.36
C PHE A 355 -5.92 -12.00 9.73
N GLY A 356 -7.12 -12.56 9.88
CA GLY A 356 -8.37 -11.89 9.51
C GLY A 356 -8.57 -11.61 8.01
N MET A 357 -7.83 -12.30 7.12
CA MET A 357 -8.00 -12.12 5.67
C MET A 357 -9.32 -12.67 5.12
N GLY A 358 -10.14 -13.28 5.93
CA GLY A 358 -11.48 -13.77 5.57
C GLY A 358 -12.36 -13.82 6.81
N GLY A 359 -13.48 -13.11 6.77
CA GLY A 359 -14.39 -12.99 7.91
C GLY A 359 -13.96 -11.90 8.90
N ASN A 360 -14.56 -11.86 10.06
CA ASN A 360 -14.46 -10.85 11.09
C ASN A 360 -14.98 -9.49 10.59
N VAL A 361 -14.15 -8.67 9.93
CA VAL A 361 -14.63 -7.49 9.19
C VAL A 361 -14.17 -7.55 7.75
N ALA A 362 -14.99 -7.06 6.84
CA ALA A 362 -14.56 -6.78 5.49
C ALA A 362 -13.63 -5.55 5.51
N GLU A 363 -12.77 -5.41 4.53
CA GLU A 363 -11.71 -4.42 4.56
C GLU A 363 -11.75 -3.48 3.36
N TRP A 364 -11.66 -2.18 3.64
CA TRP A 364 -11.47 -1.17 2.61
C TRP A 364 -10.17 -1.38 1.87
N VAL A 365 -10.21 -1.26 0.54
CA VAL A 365 -9.04 -1.20 -0.33
C VAL A 365 -8.99 0.14 -1.06
N ALA A 366 -7.88 0.45 -1.69
CA ALA A 366 -7.66 1.76 -2.31
C ALA A 366 -8.53 2.01 -3.54
N ASP A 367 -8.93 0.95 -4.24
CA ASP A 367 -9.46 1.03 -5.60
C ASP A 367 -10.91 1.52 -5.65
N VAL A 368 -11.20 2.24 -6.73
CA VAL A 368 -12.58 2.57 -7.14
C VAL A 368 -13.24 1.35 -7.74
N TYR A 369 -14.48 1.12 -7.37
CA TYR A 369 -15.24 -0.02 -7.90
C TYR A 369 -15.73 0.24 -9.33
N ARG A 370 -15.53 -0.75 -10.19
CA ARG A 370 -16.14 -0.84 -11.51
C ARG A 370 -16.81 -2.21 -11.66
N PRO A 371 -18.08 -2.26 -12.09
CA PRO A 371 -18.84 -3.51 -12.17
C PRO A 371 -18.39 -4.40 -13.33
N ILE A 372 -17.88 -3.82 -14.40
CA ILE A 372 -17.43 -4.55 -15.59
C ILE A 372 -15.93 -4.32 -15.74
N ILE A 373 -15.17 -5.41 -15.79
CA ILE A 373 -13.74 -5.39 -16.05
C ILE A 373 -13.52 -6.11 -17.38
N ASP A 374 -13.00 -5.38 -18.37
CA ASP A 374 -12.66 -5.92 -19.68
C ASP A 374 -11.25 -6.51 -19.65
N GLU A 375 -11.10 -7.75 -20.07
CA GLU A 375 -9.80 -8.43 -20.14
C GLU A 375 -8.84 -7.77 -21.15
N ASP A 376 -9.36 -7.27 -22.27
CA ASP A 376 -8.56 -6.68 -23.34
C ASP A 376 -8.06 -5.26 -22.99
N ALA A 377 -8.73 -4.58 -22.06
CA ALA A 377 -8.41 -3.23 -21.64
C ALA A 377 -8.04 -3.14 -20.15
N ASN A 378 -7.74 -4.25 -19.52
CA ASN A 378 -7.62 -4.44 -18.07
C ASN A 378 -6.66 -3.48 -17.38
N ASP A 379 -5.51 -3.17 -17.97
CA ASP A 379 -4.49 -2.30 -17.37
C ASP A 379 -4.99 -0.87 -17.16
N PHE A 380 -6.01 -0.46 -17.87
CA PHE A 380 -6.56 0.89 -17.82
C PHE A 380 -7.84 0.98 -16.98
N ASN A 381 -8.68 -0.05 -17.01
CA ASN A 381 -9.95 -0.03 -16.30
C ASN A 381 -9.80 -0.17 -14.78
N TYR A 382 -8.77 -0.86 -14.30
CA TYR A 382 -8.49 -1.01 -12.88
C TYR A 382 -8.19 0.32 -12.17
N TYR A 383 -7.66 1.29 -12.89
CA TYR A 383 -7.26 2.59 -12.33
C TYR A 383 -8.24 3.71 -12.66
N ARG A 384 -9.30 3.41 -13.40
CA ARG A 384 -10.29 4.41 -13.74
C ARG A 384 -10.98 4.94 -12.48
N GLY A 385 -11.08 6.26 -12.38
CA GLY A 385 -11.60 6.98 -11.22
C GLY A 385 -10.61 7.21 -10.08
N ASN A 386 -9.41 6.62 -10.12
CA ASN A 386 -8.34 6.98 -9.21
C ASN A 386 -7.79 8.35 -9.55
N LEU A 387 -7.72 9.23 -8.57
CA LEU A 387 -7.18 10.57 -8.72
C LEU A 387 -5.70 10.58 -8.37
N TYR A 388 -4.91 11.17 -9.26
CA TYR A 388 -3.49 11.44 -9.02
C TYR A 388 -3.32 12.91 -8.74
N THR A 389 -2.51 13.24 -7.74
CA THR A 389 -2.32 14.59 -7.24
C THR A 389 -0.87 15.04 -7.37
N LYS A 390 -0.65 16.33 -7.39
CA LYS A 390 0.66 16.96 -7.28
C LYS A 390 0.61 18.08 -6.23
N PRO A 391 1.73 18.36 -5.53
CA PRO A 391 1.78 19.49 -4.61
C PRO A 391 1.66 20.80 -5.37
N VAL A 392 0.97 21.77 -4.76
CA VAL A 392 0.89 23.14 -5.27
C VAL A 392 2.22 23.83 -5.00
N ILE A 393 2.77 24.43 -6.04
CA ILE A 393 4.00 25.23 -5.98
C ILE A 393 3.60 26.70 -6.17
N ASP A 394 4.06 27.58 -5.29
CA ASP A 394 3.83 29.01 -5.37
C ASP A 394 4.69 29.69 -6.47
N GLU A 395 4.49 30.98 -6.67
CA GLU A 395 5.25 31.77 -7.65
C GLU A 395 6.76 31.87 -7.33
N SER A 396 7.13 31.59 -6.07
CA SER A 396 8.52 31.56 -5.61
C SER A 396 9.20 30.20 -5.82
N GLY A 397 8.47 29.19 -6.31
CA GLY A 397 8.96 27.83 -6.50
C GLY A 397 8.94 26.97 -5.23
N LYS A 398 8.28 27.44 -4.15
CA LYS A 398 8.12 26.69 -2.90
C LYS A 398 6.80 25.94 -2.86
N VAL A 399 6.78 24.84 -2.13
CA VAL A 399 5.56 24.06 -1.93
C VAL A 399 4.63 24.76 -0.94
N THR A 400 3.35 24.78 -1.26
CA THR A 400 2.32 25.41 -0.41
C THR A 400 1.80 24.42 0.62
N ALA A 401 1.78 24.83 1.88
CA ALA A 401 1.25 24.04 2.99
C ALA A 401 -0.07 24.61 3.52
N VAL A 402 -0.83 23.75 4.22
CA VAL A 402 -2.03 24.18 4.93
C VAL A 402 -1.63 25.06 6.13
N THR A 403 -2.11 26.30 6.12
CA THR A 403 -1.96 27.28 7.20
C THR A 403 -3.31 27.54 7.87
N LYS A 404 -3.34 28.35 8.91
CA LYS A 404 -4.61 28.77 9.55
C LYS A 404 -5.50 29.59 8.61
N GLU A 405 -4.90 30.32 7.65
CA GLU A 405 -5.61 31.21 6.72
C GLU A 405 -6.39 30.44 5.65
N ASN A 406 -5.84 29.33 5.16
CA ASN A 406 -6.46 28.50 4.11
C ASN A 406 -7.12 27.22 4.66
N LEU A 407 -7.27 27.14 5.99
CA LEU A 407 -7.83 25.99 6.68
C LEU A 407 -9.27 25.72 6.28
N SER A 408 -10.07 26.77 6.09
CA SER A 408 -11.48 26.65 5.68
C SER A 408 -11.67 25.90 4.38
N ASP A 409 -10.72 25.99 3.45
CA ASP A 409 -10.77 25.35 2.14
C ASP A 409 -10.48 23.86 2.20
N GLN A 410 -9.94 23.39 3.34
CA GLN A 410 -9.63 21.99 3.59
C GLN A 410 -10.82 21.21 4.12
N PHE A 411 -11.90 21.87 4.55
CA PHE A 411 -13.12 21.22 4.98
C PHE A 411 -14.00 20.86 3.78
N GLU A 412 -14.41 19.61 3.73
CA GLU A 412 -15.35 19.10 2.73
C GLU A 412 -16.60 18.59 3.45
N ARG A 413 -17.77 19.08 3.06
CA ARG A 413 -19.03 18.52 3.54
C ARG A 413 -19.41 17.31 2.69
N LEU A 414 -19.46 16.15 3.31
CA LEU A 414 -19.82 14.89 2.66
C LEU A 414 -21.34 14.78 2.44
N PRO A 415 -21.80 13.95 1.49
CA PRO A 415 -23.23 13.73 1.21
C PRO A 415 -24.03 13.24 2.42
N ASN A 416 -23.40 12.54 3.36
CA ASN A 416 -24.02 12.11 4.62
C ASN A 416 -24.08 13.20 5.70
N GLY A 417 -23.70 14.45 5.36
CA GLY A 417 -23.71 15.59 6.27
C GLY A 417 -22.50 15.70 7.21
N ARG A 418 -21.62 14.71 7.23
CA ARG A 418 -20.37 14.78 8.02
C ARG A 418 -19.35 15.68 7.34
N ILE A 419 -18.47 16.23 8.15
CA ILE A 419 -17.32 17.00 7.66
C ILE A 419 -16.15 16.04 7.50
N ASN A 420 -15.46 16.13 6.37
CA ASN A 420 -14.17 15.48 6.13
C ASN A 420 -13.07 16.53 6.03
N PHE A 421 -11.88 16.15 6.34
CA PHE A 421 -10.68 16.95 6.25
C PHE A 421 -9.79 16.43 5.12
N LYS A 422 -9.46 17.25 4.13
CA LYS A 422 -8.61 16.85 3.00
C LYS A 422 -7.16 16.75 3.41
N ASN A 423 -6.63 17.81 4.02
CA ASN A 423 -5.25 17.89 4.49
C ASN A 423 -5.20 18.53 5.87
N LEU A 424 -4.35 18.02 6.74
CA LEU A 424 -4.14 18.55 8.08
C LEU A 424 -3.27 19.82 8.04
N PRO A 425 -3.38 20.71 9.05
CA PRO A 425 -2.46 21.84 9.18
C PRO A 425 -1.00 21.37 9.08
N GLY A 426 -0.21 22.05 8.26
CA GLY A 426 1.20 21.67 8.00
C GLY A 426 1.40 20.64 6.90
N GLU A 427 0.36 19.96 6.41
CA GLU A 427 0.43 19.12 5.22
C GLU A 427 0.49 19.95 3.94
N LEU A 428 1.02 19.34 2.88
CA LEU A 428 1.06 19.98 1.55
C LEU A 428 -0.35 20.06 0.97
N ILE A 429 -0.64 21.18 0.31
CA ILE A 429 -1.84 21.30 -0.50
C ILE A 429 -1.58 20.58 -1.82
N GLU A 430 -2.42 19.60 -2.13
CA GLU A 430 -2.35 18.84 -3.36
C GLU A 430 -3.53 19.19 -4.28
N VAL A 431 -3.25 19.27 -5.57
CA VAL A 431 -4.26 19.45 -6.62
C VAL A 431 -4.20 18.29 -7.59
N ASN A 432 -5.31 18.01 -8.24
CA ASN A 432 -5.37 16.98 -9.27
C ASN A 432 -4.41 17.34 -10.42
N LEU A 433 -3.84 16.29 -11.05
CA LEU A 433 -3.03 16.47 -12.25
C LEU A 433 -3.84 17.18 -13.33
N ASP A 434 -3.22 18.16 -13.99
CA ASP A 434 -3.83 18.87 -15.10
C ASP A 434 -3.67 18.11 -16.43
N SER A 435 -4.32 18.61 -17.49
CA SER A 435 -4.27 17.97 -18.80
C SER A 435 -2.85 17.87 -19.38
N ILE A 436 -1.95 18.79 -19.01
CA ILE A 436 -0.56 18.78 -19.46
C ILE A 436 0.22 17.66 -18.78
N ASP A 437 0.02 17.49 -17.47
CA ASP A 437 0.63 16.42 -16.69
C ASP A 437 0.14 15.05 -17.19
N LEU A 438 -1.14 14.92 -17.45
CA LEU A 438 -1.74 13.69 -17.98
C LEU A 438 -1.18 13.31 -19.35
N ILE A 439 -0.94 14.28 -20.23
CA ILE A 439 -0.32 14.05 -21.54
C ILE A 439 1.13 13.56 -21.39
N ARG A 440 1.88 14.13 -20.44
CA ARG A 440 3.28 13.75 -20.19
C ARG A 440 3.42 12.33 -19.62
N THR A 441 2.45 11.86 -18.87
CA THR A 441 2.60 10.68 -18.01
C THR A 441 1.83 9.45 -18.46
N ASN A 442 1.08 9.47 -19.55
CA ASN A 442 0.17 8.41 -19.96
C ASN A 442 -1.01 8.14 -18.97
N TYR A 443 -1.13 8.87 -17.87
CA TYR A 443 -2.24 8.70 -16.93
C TYR A 443 -3.59 9.07 -17.55
N SER A 444 -3.59 9.95 -18.55
CA SER A 444 -4.78 10.27 -19.34
C SER A 444 -5.46 9.04 -19.93
N LYS A 445 -4.70 7.98 -20.16
CA LYS A 445 -5.23 6.74 -20.71
C LYS A 445 -5.95 5.89 -19.69
N SER A 446 -5.65 6.05 -18.40
CA SER A 446 -6.30 5.29 -17.34
C SER A 446 -7.57 5.96 -16.81
N ASP A 447 -7.64 7.31 -16.80
CA ASP A 447 -8.72 8.02 -16.12
C ASP A 447 -9.84 8.51 -17.04
N ASN A 448 -9.55 8.75 -18.33
CA ASN A 448 -10.45 9.47 -19.23
C ASN A 448 -11.14 8.60 -20.28
N ARG A 449 -11.06 7.29 -20.17
CA ARG A 449 -11.71 6.42 -21.14
C ARG A 449 -13.03 5.92 -20.64
N ASP A 450 -14.05 6.21 -21.40
CA ASP A 450 -15.32 5.52 -21.30
C ASP A 450 -15.21 4.14 -21.95
N PHE A 451 -15.10 3.11 -21.13
CA PHE A 451 -15.01 1.75 -21.60
C PHE A 451 -16.27 0.94 -21.38
N ARG A 452 -17.38 1.59 -21.10
CA ARG A 452 -18.64 0.91 -20.79
C ARG A 452 -18.49 -0.03 -19.60
N ASP A 453 -17.77 0.43 -18.58
CA ASP A 453 -17.49 -0.35 -17.39
C ASP A 453 -18.61 -0.31 -16.34
N GLY A 454 -19.77 0.25 -16.73
CA GLY A 454 -21.01 0.22 -15.96
C GLY A 454 -21.15 1.27 -14.87
N ASP A 455 -20.29 2.29 -14.86
CA ASP A 455 -20.46 3.44 -13.96
C ASP A 455 -21.45 4.47 -14.50
N SER A 456 -21.77 5.47 -13.67
CA SER A 456 -22.75 6.51 -14.03
C SER A 456 -22.29 7.41 -15.18
N GLU A 457 -20.98 7.64 -15.30
CA GLU A 457 -20.42 8.49 -16.36
C GLU A 457 -20.44 7.79 -17.71
N SER A 458 -20.06 6.52 -17.76
CA SER A 458 -20.14 5.69 -18.95
C SER A 458 -21.57 5.57 -19.44
N SER A 459 -22.51 5.41 -18.52
CA SER A 459 -23.95 5.35 -18.85
C SER A 459 -24.45 6.65 -19.49
N ARG A 460 -23.98 7.80 -19.00
CA ARG A 460 -24.31 9.11 -19.59
C ARG A 460 -23.80 9.25 -21.02
N PHE A 461 -22.55 8.88 -21.25
CA PHE A 461 -21.92 9.01 -22.56
C PHE A 461 -22.59 8.13 -23.62
N PHE A 462 -23.08 6.97 -23.23
CA PHE A 462 -23.74 6.04 -24.13
C PHE A 462 -25.08 6.57 -24.65
N TYR A 463 -25.76 7.42 -23.86
CA TYR A 463 -27.07 7.97 -24.22
C TYR A 463 -27.01 9.36 -24.88
N LEU A 464 -25.89 10.09 -24.73
CA LEU A 464 -25.67 11.39 -25.33
C LEU A 464 -25.24 11.25 -26.80
N GLY A 465 -26.20 11.20 -27.71
CA GLY A 465 -25.92 11.21 -29.15
C GLY A 465 -26.52 10.09 -29.97
N GLN A 466 -27.37 9.27 -29.37
CA GLN A 466 -28.15 8.28 -30.10
C GLN A 466 -29.57 8.79 -30.37
N ASP A 467 -30.09 8.46 -31.55
CA ASP A 467 -31.49 8.74 -31.89
C ASP A 467 -32.42 8.07 -30.87
N GLN A 468 -33.53 8.74 -30.53
CA GLN A 468 -34.52 8.29 -29.54
C GLN A 468 -35.03 6.85 -29.76
N ASN A 469 -34.94 6.33 -30.96
CA ASN A 469 -35.38 4.97 -31.33
C ASN A 469 -34.36 3.87 -30.95
N GLU A 470 -33.13 4.23 -30.60
CA GLU A 470 -32.08 3.28 -30.21
C GLU A 470 -31.85 3.23 -28.69
N GLN A 471 -32.62 3.98 -27.92
CA GLN A 471 -32.52 4.03 -26.48
C GLN A 471 -33.00 2.73 -25.84
N MET A 472 -32.22 2.17 -24.95
CA MET A 472 -32.67 1.04 -24.14
C MET A 472 -33.86 1.42 -23.28
N TYR A 473 -34.71 0.44 -22.92
CA TYR A 473 -35.94 0.58 -22.17
C TYR A 473 -35.86 1.44 -20.89
N ASN A 474 -34.68 1.63 -20.33
CA ASN A 474 -34.42 2.45 -19.15
C ASN A 474 -33.66 3.75 -19.46
N ALA A 475 -33.62 4.18 -20.70
CA ALA A 475 -33.01 5.45 -21.07
C ALA A 475 -33.68 6.61 -20.31
N PRO A 476 -32.93 7.64 -19.89
CA PRO A 476 -33.50 8.81 -19.26
C PRO A 476 -34.50 9.50 -20.20
N SER A 477 -35.65 9.91 -19.67
CA SER A 477 -36.58 10.71 -20.41
C SER A 477 -36.00 12.07 -20.81
N ASP A 478 -36.54 12.70 -21.85
CA ASP A 478 -36.05 13.91 -22.55
C ASP A 478 -35.64 15.13 -21.71
N ASN A 479 -35.88 15.13 -20.40
CA ASN A 479 -35.42 16.20 -19.50
C ASN A 479 -33.93 16.02 -19.15
N GLN A 480 -33.07 16.27 -20.11
CA GLN A 480 -31.60 16.21 -19.96
C GLN A 480 -31.03 17.19 -18.92
N SER A 481 -31.81 18.10 -18.39
CA SER A 481 -31.41 19.11 -17.42
C SER A 481 -31.52 18.70 -15.95
N ASP A 482 -32.18 17.58 -15.64
CA ASP A 482 -32.34 17.12 -14.27
C ASP A 482 -31.53 15.84 -14.01
N PRO A 483 -30.42 15.95 -13.25
CA PRO A 483 -29.59 14.80 -12.91
C PRO A 483 -30.34 13.70 -12.14
N SER A 484 -31.46 14.03 -11.47
CA SER A 484 -32.27 13.07 -10.71
C SER A 484 -33.07 12.11 -11.58
N ASN A 485 -33.26 12.44 -12.85
CA ASN A 485 -33.99 11.61 -13.81
C ASN A 485 -33.11 10.54 -14.50
N PHE A 486 -31.81 10.58 -14.28
CA PHE A 486 -30.93 9.54 -14.79
C PHE A 486 -31.02 8.28 -13.92
N ARG A 487 -31.73 7.29 -14.37
CA ARG A 487 -31.68 5.92 -13.82
C ARG A 487 -30.38 5.22 -14.27
N SER A 488 -29.25 5.89 -14.05
CA SER A 488 -27.96 5.30 -14.26
C SER A 488 -27.59 4.40 -13.07
N SER A 489 -26.58 3.62 -13.23
CA SER A 489 -25.93 2.91 -12.13
C SER A 489 -25.66 3.86 -10.95
N LEU A 490 -25.86 3.40 -9.72
CA LEU A 490 -25.45 4.11 -8.50
C LEU A 490 -23.94 4.10 -8.30
N ILE A 491 -23.19 3.52 -9.23
CA ILE A 491 -21.74 3.37 -9.15
C ILE A 491 -21.09 4.62 -9.73
N SER A 492 -20.34 5.31 -8.89
CA SER A 492 -19.58 6.51 -9.23
C SER A 492 -18.12 6.36 -8.81
N ASN A 493 -17.32 7.39 -9.02
CA ASN A 493 -15.95 7.45 -8.52
C ASN A 493 -15.85 7.43 -6.98
N ASP A 494 -16.94 7.71 -6.28
CA ASP A 494 -17.02 7.61 -4.81
C ASP A 494 -17.26 6.17 -4.32
N SER A 495 -17.53 5.23 -5.22
CA SER A 495 -17.75 3.83 -4.87
C SER A 495 -16.41 3.12 -4.72
N ARG A 496 -16.06 2.77 -3.48
CA ARG A 496 -14.80 2.09 -3.15
C ARG A 496 -15.00 0.60 -2.93
N VAL A 497 -14.01 -0.17 -3.33
CA VAL A 497 -14.02 -1.62 -3.15
C VAL A 497 -13.75 -1.99 -1.70
N TYR A 498 -14.44 -3.02 -1.21
CA TYR A 498 -14.09 -3.73 0.02
C TYR A 498 -14.11 -5.25 -0.18
N LYS A 499 -13.31 -5.97 0.58
CA LYS A 499 -12.97 -7.38 0.38
C LYS A 499 -13.06 -8.19 1.67
N GLY A 500 -13.05 -9.53 1.56
CA GLY A 500 -12.77 -10.44 2.65
C GLY A 500 -13.98 -11.01 3.39
N GLY A 501 -15.17 -10.46 3.19
CA GLY A 501 -16.35 -10.83 3.98
C GLY A 501 -16.27 -10.41 5.45
N SER A 502 -17.33 -10.60 6.20
CA SER A 502 -17.44 -10.13 7.59
C SER A 502 -18.23 -11.10 8.47
N TRP A 503 -18.30 -10.83 9.76
CA TRP A 503 -19.10 -11.56 10.73
C TRP A 503 -20.59 -11.62 10.36
N LEU A 504 -21.07 -10.66 9.55
CA LEU A 504 -22.45 -10.56 9.07
C LEU A 504 -22.70 -11.32 7.76
N ASP A 505 -21.62 -11.65 7.03
CA ASP A 505 -21.65 -12.26 5.70
C ASP A 505 -21.61 -13.79 5.76
N ARG A 506 -22.14 -14.42 4.71
CA ARG A 506 -22.00 -15.87 4.53
C ARG A 506 -20.66 -16.26 3.92
N SER A 507 -20.34 -17.53 4.00
CA SER A 507 -19.06 -18.10 3.51
C SER A 507 -18.73 -17.78 2.05
N TYR A 508 -19.72 -17.50 1.22
CA TYR A 508 -19.50 -17.06 -0.17
C TYR A 508 -18.61 -15.83 -0.27
N TYR A 509 -18.76 -14.87 0.65
CA TYR A 509 -17.98 -13.63 0.65
C TYR A 509 -16.60 -13.76 1.31
N LEU A 510 -16.26 -14.93 1.86
CA LEU A 510 -14.93 -15.20 2.38
C LEU A 510 -13.90 -15.53 1.29
N ASP A 511 -14.37 -15.78 0.07
CA ASP A 511 -13.49 -15.96 -1.09
C ASP A 511 -12.78 -14.62 -1.38
N PRO A 512 -11.44 -14.60 -1.39
CA PRO A 512 -10.66 -13.41 -1.69
C PRO A 512 -10.98 -12.77 -3.04
N ALA A 513 -11.52 -13.52 -3.97
CA ALA A 513 -11.93 -13.03 -5.28
C ALA A 513 -13.20 -12.17 -5.25
N GLN A 514 -14.04 -12.30 -4.22
CA GLN A 514 -15.29 -11.55 -4.15
C GLN A 514 -15.05 -10.06 -3.98
N ARG A 515 -15.72 -9.26 -4.81
CA ARG A 515 -15.66 -7.80 -4.82
C ARG A 515 -17.01 -7.24 -4.43
N ARG A 516 -16.98 -6.28 -3.55
CA ARG A 516 -18.17 -5.49 -3.19
C ARG A 516 -17.76 -4.03 -3.10
N PHE A 517 -18.72 -3.15 -3.14
CA PHE A 517 -18.47 -1.71 -3.07
C PHE A 517 -19.41 -1.03 -2.08
N PHE A 518 -18.94 0.11 -1.60
CA PHE A 518 -19.72 1.00 -0.78
C PHE A 518 -19.23 2.45 -0.98
N PRO A 519 -20.09 3.46 -0.81
CA PRO A 519 -19.66 4.85 -0.95
C PRO A 519 -18.55 5.21 0.06
N GLU A 520 -17.50 5.92 -0.40
CA GLU A 520 -16.30 6.23 0.38
C GLU A 520 -16.55 7.06 1.65
N TYR A 521 -17.70 7.74 1.73
CA TYR A 521 -18.11 8.57 2.86
C TYR A 521 -19.05 7.86 3.84
N MET A 522 -19.53 6.67 3.50
CA MET A 522 -20.43 5.89 4.33
C MET A 522 -19.69 4.96 5.29
N THR A 523 -20.36 4.56 6.35
CA THR A 523 -19.81 3.72 7.42
C THR A 523 -20.73 2.55 7.74
N THR A 524 -20.16 1.45 8.20
CA THR A 524 -20.91 0.24 8.60
C THR A 524 -20.28 -0.40 9.83
N ASN A 525 -20.99 -1.33 10.47
CA ASN A 525 -20.48 -2.12 11.59
C ASN A 525 -19.74 -3.40 11.17
N TYR A 526 -19.53 -3.59 9.88
CA TYR A 526 -18.89 -4.80 9.32
C TYR A 526 -17.73 -4.49 8.34
N ILE A 527 -17.40 -3.24 8.12
CA ILE A 527 -16.23 -2.84 7.31
C ILE A 527 -15.22 -2.15 8.22
N GLY A 528 -14.01 -2.68 8.23
CA GLY A 528 -12.81 -2.12 8.82
C GLY A 528 -11.74 -1.88 7.75
N PHE A 529 -10.47 -1.92 8.13
CA PHE A 529 -9.35 -1.77 7.19
C PHE A 529 -8.03 -2.24 7.78
N ARG A 530 -7.05 -2.43 6.91
CA ARG A 530 -5.62 -2.59 7.26
C ARG A 530 -4.78 -1.71 6.35
N CYS A 531 -3.55 -1.38 6.77
CA CYS A 531 -2.64 -0.57 5.96
C CYS A 531 -1.64 -1.44 5.20
N ALA A 532 -1.21 -0.93 4.06
CA ALA A 532 -0.09 -1.43 3.27
C ALA A 532 0.99 -0.36 3.14
N MET A 533 2.19 -0.78 2.71
CA MET A 533 3.31 0.10 2.41
C MET A 533 4.12 -0.47 1.25
N SER A 534 4.56 0.38 0.36
CA SER A 534 5.39 -0.04 -0.77
C SER A 534 6.79 -0.46 -0.30
N TYR A 535 7.33 -1.51 -0.91
CA TYR A 535 8.70 -1.93 -0.70
C TYR A 535 9.63 -1.28 -1.73
N LEU A 536 10.62 -0.51 -1.27
CA LEU A 536 11.56 0.21 -2.13
C LEU A 536 12.77 -0.64 -2.55
N GLY A 537 12.95 -1.79 -1.93
CA GLY A 537 14.02 -2.71 -2.26
C GLY A 537 15.15 -2.75 -1.22
N GLU A 538 16.13 -3.61 -1.50
CA GLU A 538 17.34 -3.78 -0.73
C GLU A 538 18.54 -3.26 -1.51
N SER A 539 19.54 -2.78 -0.81
CA SER A 539 20.88 -2.60 -1.38
C SER A 539 21.40 -3.99 -1.78
N ARG A 540 21.41 -4.27 -3.07
CA ARG A 540 21.91 -5.55 -3.57
C ARG A 540 23.42 -5.71 -3.32
N ASN A 541 23.79 -6.21 -2.18
CA ASN A 541 24.87 -7.19 -2.14
C ASN A 541 24.24 -8.53 -2.55
N ILE A 542 24.18 -8.79 -3.84
CA ILE A 542 23.83 -10.11 -4.34
C ILE A 542 24.88 -11.07 -3.80
N SER A 543 24.63 -11.66 -2.67
CA SER A 543 25.36 -12.86 -2.27
C SER A 543 25.04 -13.88 -3.35
N LYS A 544 26.07 -14.28 -4.11
CA LYS A 544 25.94 -15.36 -5.10
C LYS A 544 25.17 -16.48 -4.46
N PRO A 545 24.14 -17.04 -5.12
CA PRO A 545 23.37 -18.14 -4.57
C PRO A 545 24.39 -19.22 -4.17
N LYS A 546 24.33 -19.64 -2.90
CA LYS A 546 25.14 -20.77 -2.46
C LYS A 546 24.73 -21.93 -3.36
N LYS A 547 25.66 -22.43 -4.18
CA LYS A 547 25.48 -23.68 -4.91
C LYS A 547 25.13 -24.74 -3.87
N ARG A 548 23.89 -25.23 -3.89
CA ARG A 548 23.51 -26.46 -3.22
C ARG A 548 24.07 -27.65 -3.96
#